data_131e61aa41849dee69c634ee4d681900
#
_entry.id   131e61aa41849dee69c634ee4d681900
#
_cell.length_a   1.000
_cell.length_b   1.000
_cell.length_c   1.000
_cell.angle_alpha   90.00
_cell.angle_beta   90.00
_cell.angle_gamma   90.00
#
_symmetry.space_group_name_H-M   'P 1'
#
loop_
_entity.id
_entity.type
_entity.pdbx_description
1 polymer ?
#
loop_
_entity_poly.entity_id
_entity_poly.type
_entity_poly.pdbx_seq_one_letter_code
_entity_poly.pdbx_strand_id
1 'polypeptide(L)'
;MIALRKALDLKWIKRGGRIAGLPRRLPRAARKTDIESSAQATEKLGALPLADAYGQPGATRKPKQVRAASWQGDLYAYLVDLRDPTIVVEFGSAFGVSGMYLSSALRQGWMYSFEINPSWADIAERNIKSVTDRYTLTRGAFEDHVGDIPDSIDLALVDGIHTRDFVTRQWQILKPRMAPGGCVLFDDIDFNPGMGEAWRDICADPDVVGAVEVSKRLGLVELAS
;
A
#
# COMPACT_ATOMS: atom_id res chain seq x y z
N MET A 1 9.36 -29.85 -3.82
CA MET A 1 8.17 -29.64 -2.96
C MET A 1 7.72 -28.20 -3.11
N ILE A 2 6.57 -27.96 -3.75
CA ILE A 2 5.95 -26.62 -3.80
C ILE A 2 5.39 -26.38 -2.42
N ALA A 3 6.03 -25.48 -1.64
CA ALA A 3 5.52 -25.11 -0.33
C ALA A 3 4.08 -24.62 -0.49
N LEU A 4 3.14 -25.29 0.16
CA LEU A 4 1.74 -24.88 0.20
C LEU A 4 1.67 -23.49 0.81
N ARG A 5 1.31 -22.49 -0.01
CA ARG A 5 1.17 -21.11 0.45
C ARG A 5 0.04 -21.02 1.45
N LYS A 6 0.28 -20.29 2.54
CA LYS A 6 -0.75 -20.01 3.54
C LYS A 6 -1.92 -19.31 2.86
N ALA A 7 -3.11 -19.83 3.07
CA ALA A 7 -4.33 -19.17 2.59
C ALA A 7 -4.54 -17.85 3.34
N LEU A 8 -5.03 -16.83 2.63
CA LEU A 8 -5.47 -15.59 3.25
C LEU A 8 -6.69 -15.86 4.14
N ASP A 9 -6.71 -15.22 5.30
CA ASP A 9 -7.91 -15.09 6.10
C ASP A 9 -8.70 -13.87 5.58
N LEU A 10 -9.91 -14.10 5.05
CA LEU A 10 -10.74 -13.07 4.45
C LEU A 10 -12.02 -12.91 5.29
N LYS A 11 -12.16 -11.75 5.93
CA LYS A 11 -13.37 -11.38 6.66
C LYS A 11 -14.10 -10.29 5.87
N TRP A 12 -15.17 -10.67 5.20
CA TRP A 12 -16.00 -9.78 4.41
C TRP A 12 -16.89 -8.90 5.28
N ILE A 13 -16.83 -7.58 5.05
CA ILE A 13 -17.74 -6.57 5.62
C ILE A 13 -18.87 -6.27 4.61
N LYS A 14 -18.47 -5.98 3.36
CA LYS A 14 -19.36 -5.87 2.20
C LYS A 14 -18.80 -6.74 1.08
N ARG A 15 -19.60 -7.61 0.48
CA ARG A 15 -19.16 -8.48 -0.61
C ARG A 15 -19.75 -8.01 -1.93
N GLY A 16 -19.06 -7.05 -2.54
CA GLY A 16 -19.45 -6.47 -3.82
C GLY A 16 -18.22 -6.09 -4.64
N GLY A 17 -18.47 -5.54 -5.84
CA GLY A 17 -17.43 -5.15 -6.77
C GLY A 17 -16.60 -6.33 -7.29
N ARG A 18 -15.49 -6.00 -7.95
CA ARG A 18 -14.55 -6.98 -8.52
C ARG A 18 -13.74 -7.69 -7.42
N ILE A 19 -13.55 -7.03 -6.26
CA ILE A 19 -12.85 -7.65 -5.13
C ILE A 19 -13.62 -8.84 -4.52
N ALA A 20 -14.91 -8.97 -4.78
CA ALA A 20 -15.70 -10.13 -4.34
C ALA A 20 -15.13 -11.48 -4.83
N GLY A 21 -14.32 -11.45 -5.90
CA GLY A 21 -13.61 -12.59 -6.46
C GLY A 21 -12.20 -12.81 -5.88
N LEU A 22 -11.78 -12.08 -4.86
CA LEU A 22 -10.44 -12.22 -4.27
C LEU A 22 -10.19 -13.66 -3.80
N PRO A 23 -9.14 -14.35 -4.32
CA PRO A 23 -8.87 -15.72 -3.97
C PRO A 23 -8.17 -15.82 -2.61
N ARG A 24 -8.45 -16.89 -1.87
CA ARG A 24 -7.71 -17.15 -0.62
C ARG A 24 -6.24 -17.52 -0.82
N ARG A 25 -5.86 -18.01 -2.00
CA ARG A 25 -4.47 -18.36 -2.36
C ARG A 25 -4.04 -17.53 -3.55
N LEU A 26 -3.12 -16.62 -3.30
CA LEU A 26 -2.61 -15.73 -4.31
C LEU A 26 -1.56 -16.40 -5.20
N PRO A 27 -1.45 -16.02 -6.47
CA PRO A 27 -0.28 -16.33 -7.28
C PRO A 27 0.97 -15.68 -6.67
N ARG A 28 2.13 -16.20 -7.01
CA ARG A 28 3.40 -15.55 -6.63
C ARG A 28 3.64 -14.37 -7.57
N ALA A 29 3.99 -13.21 -7.03
CA ALA A 29 4.42 -12.07 -7.82
C ALA A 29 5.60 -12.45 -8.73
N ALA A 30 5.57 -12.03 -9.98
CA ALA A 30 6.58 -12.42 -10.99
C ALA A 30 8.01 -12.02 -10.58
N ARG A 31 8.18 -10.80 -10.02
CA ARG A 31 9.48 -10.26 -9.60
C ARG A 31 9.82 -10.53 -8.13
N LYS A 32 9.06 -11.40 -7.45
CA LYS A 32 9.20 -11.64 -6.01
C LYS A 32 10.62 -11.97 -5.55
N THR A 33 11.34 -12.78 -6.30
CA THR A 33 12.71 -13.17 -5.92
C THR A 33 13.65 -11.97 -5.90
N ASP A 34 13.57 -11.11 -6.90
CA ASP A 34 14.39 -9.90 -7.02
C ASP A 34 14.03 -8.91 -5.92
N ILE A 35 12.73 -8.71 -5.68
CA ILE A 35 12.21 -7.81 -4.66
C ILE A 35 12.65 -8.25 -3.25
N GLU A 36 12.50 -9.53 -2.91
CA GLU A 36 12.94 -10.06 -1.62
C GLU A 36 14.47 -9.98 -1.44
N SER A 37 15.23 -10.13 -2.52
CA SER A 37 16.69 -9.94 -2.49
C SER A 37 17.06 -8.47 -2.20
N SER A 38 16.39 -7.51 -2.82
CA SER A 38 16.56 -6.07 -2.56
C SER A 38 16.16 -5.72 -1.12
N ALA A 39 15.05 -6.28 -0.62
CA ALA A 39 14.61 -6.10 0.75
C ALA A 39 15.64 -6.63 1.76
N GLN A 40 16.21 -7.81 1.52
CA GLN A 40 17.29 -8.37 2.35
C GLN A 40 18.56 -7.54 2.31
N ALA A 41 18.93 -6.98 1.15
CA ALA A 41 20.05 -6.06 1.04
C ALA A 41 19.82 -4.78 1.86
N THR A 42 18.60 -4.25 1.84
CA THR A 42 18.20 -3.09 2.63
C THR A 42 18.26 -3.38 4.14
N GLU A 43 17.91 -4.58 4.58
CA GLU A 43 18.01 -4.98 6.00
C GLU A 43 19.43 -4.88 6.57
N LYS A 44 20.45 -5.01 5.73
CA LYS A 44 21.87 -4.89 6.15
C LYS A 44 22.27 -3.46 6.54
N LEU A 45 21.45 -2.46 6.22
CA LEU A 45 21.70 -1.07 6.61
C LEU A 45 21.51 -0.85 8.13
N GLY A 46 20.89 -1.79 8.83
CA GLY A 46 20.64 -1.69 10.27
C GLY A 46 19.45 -0.76 10.61
N ALA A 47 19.50 -0.17 11.80
CA ALA A 47 18.45 0.76 12.23
C ALA A 47 18.69 2.16 11.64
N LEU A 48 17.66 2.76 11.10
CA LEU A 48 17.68 4.08 10.47
C LEU A 48 16.76 5.06 11.22
N PRO A 49 17.08 6.36 11.25
CA PRO A 49 16.26 7.36 11.93
C PRO A 49 14.83 7.39 11.39
N LEU A 50 13.89 7.53 12.32
CA LEU A 50 12.50 7.82 12.00
C LEU A 50 12.33 9.33 11.80
N ALA A 51 11.48 9.75 10.85
CA ALA A 51 11.19 11.16 10.67
C ALA A 51 10.44 11.74 11.89
N ASP A 52 10.70 12.99 12.23
CA ASP A 52 10.06 13.67 13.38
C ASP A 52 8.54 13.74 13.26
N ALA A 53 8.00 13.73 12.04
CA ALA A 53 6.57 13.71 11.76
C ALA A 53 5.82 12.53 12.41
N TYR A 54 6.54 11.44 12.77
CA TYR A 54 5.97 10.32 13.51
C TYR A 54 5.81 10.62 15.04
N GLY A 55 6.20 11.80 15.50
CA GLY A 55 6.07 12.18 16.90
C GLY A 55 6.96 11.39 17.88
N GLN A 56 8.02 10.77 17.39
CA GLN A 56 8.97 9.97 18.17
C GLN A 56 10.42 10.45 17.94
N PRO A 57 10.81 11.64 18.42
CA PRO A 57 12.13 12.21 18.17
C PRO A 57 13.26 11.26 18.60
N GLY A 58 14.25 11.07 17.72
CA GLY A 58 15.40 10.20 17.98
C GLY A 58 15.09 8.70 17.86
N ALA A 59 13.88 8.31 17.57
CA ALA A 59 13.55 6.90 17.34
C ALA A 59 14.17 6.39 16.02
N THR A 60 14.46 5.09 16.01
CA THR A 60 14.97 4.41 14.82
C THR A 60 14.11 3.19 14.48
N ARG A 61 14.11 2.77 13.22
CA ARG A 61 13.47 1.52 12.77
C ARG A 61 14.42 0.71 11.91
N LYS A 62 14.39 -0.59 12.10
CA LYS A 62 15.04 -1.55 11.17
C LYS A 62 14.13 -1.75 9.97
N PRO A 63 14.67 -1.89 8.74
CA PRO A 63 13.87 -2.10 7.54
C PRO A 63 12.84 -3.24 7.67
N LYS A 64 13.21 -4.32 8.34
CA LYS A 64 12.31 -5.45 8.61
C LYS A 64 11.04 -5.09 9.40
N GLN A 65 11.07 -4.01 10.18
CA GLN A 65 9.94 -3.60 11.03
C GLN A 65 8.88 -2.81 10.27
N VAL A 66 9.27 -2.21 9.14
CA VAL A 66 8.41 -1.28 8.37
C VAL A 66 8.14 -1.75 6.95
N ARG A 67 8.78 -2.82 6.48
CA ARG A 67 8.54 -3.33 5.13
C ARG A 67 7.27 -4.18 5.05
N ALA A 68 6.61 -4.12 3.92
CA ALA A 68 5.54 -5.05 3.59
C ALA A 68 5.99 -6.52 3.73
N ALA A 69 5.14 -7.36 4.30
CA ALA A 69 5.38 -8.79 4.37
C ALA A 69 5.24 -9.42 2.97
N SER A 70 5.95 -10.52 2.74
CA SER A 70 5.97 -11.21 1.44
C SER A 70 4.59 -11.62 0.90
N TRP A 71 3.61 -11.93 1.76
CA TRP A 71 2.25 -12.23 1.34
C TRP A 71 1.45 -10.96 0.94
N GLN A 72 1.73 -9.83 1.59
CA GLN A 72 1.17 -8.53 1.21
C GLN A 72 1.65 -8.15 -0.18
N GLY A 73 2.95 -8.34 -0.46
CA GLY A 73 3.50 -8.11 -1.79
C GLY A 73 2.84 -8.98 -2.88
N ASP A 74 2.57 -10.26 -2.61
CA ASP A 74 1.81 -11.11 -3.54
C ASP A 74 0.39 -10.56 -3.77
N LEU A 75 -0.26 -9.99 -2.73
CA LEU A 75 -1.58 -9.35 -2.86
C LEU A 75 -1.52 -8.07 -3.68
N TYR A 76 -0.53 -7.21 -3.44
CA TYR A 76 -0.36 -5.97 -4.18
C TYR A 76 -0.15 -6.24 -5.68
N ALA A 77 0.78 -7.13 -6.01
CA ALA A 77 1.02 -7.53 -7.40
C ALA A 77 -0.22 -8.17 -8.05
N TYR A 78 -0.96 -9.01 -7.31
CA TYR A 78 -2.20 -9.62 -7.79
C TYR A 78 -3.28 -8.58 -8.10
N LEU A 79 -3.47 -7.58 -7.24
CA LEU A 79 -4.46 -6.52 -7.45
C LEU A 79 -4.10 -5.65 -8.66
N VAL A 80 -2.82 -5.32 -8.84
CA VAL A 80 -2.35 -4.60 -10.02
C VAL A 80 -2.59 -5.43 -11.29
N ASP A 81 -2.24 -6.72 -11.30
CA ASP A 81 -2.45 -7.58 -12.46
C ASP A 81 -3.94 -7.79 -12.80
N LEU A 82 -4.79 -7.95 -11.76
CA LEU A 82 -6.23 -8.12 -11.92
C LEU A 82 -6.93 -6.88 -12.48
N ARG A 83 -6.46 -5.69 -12.06
CA ARG A 83 -7.15 -4.43 -12.35
C ARG A 83 -6.57 -3.69 -13.55
N ASP A 84 -5.31 -3.97 -13.92
CA ASP A 84 -4.56 -3.28 -14.96
C ASP A 84 -4.64 -1.75 -14.83
N PRO A 85 -4.25 -1.19 -13.65
CA PRO A 85 -4.47 0.21 -13.34
C PRO A 85 -3.61 1.13 -14.19
N THR A 86 -4.17 2.29 -14.55
CA THR A 86 -3.43 3.39 -15.18
C THR A 86 -2.69 4.22 -14.14
N ILE A 87 -3.32 4.46 -12.98
CA ILE A 87 -2.75 5.26 -11.90
C ILE A 87 -2.80 4.48 -10.60
N VAL A 88 -1.61 4.28 -10.01
CA VAL A 88 -1.43 3.70 -8.69
C VAL A 88 -0.80 4.75 -7.77
N VAL A 89 -1.31 4.85 -6.54
CA VAL A 89 -0.79 5.80 -5.53
C VAL A 89 -0.42 5.05 -4.27
N GLU A 90 0.72 5.38 -3.66
CA GLU A 90 1.19 4.81 -2.40
C GLU A 90 1.56 5.93 -1.42
N PHE A 91 1.01 5.87 -0.22
CA PHE A 91 1.33 6.76 0.90
C PHE A 91 2.22 6.02 1.90
N GLY A 92 3.48 6.47 2.06
CA GLY A 92 4.45 5.82 2.92
C GLY A 92 5.22 4.70 2.21
N SER A 93 6.14 5.07 1.34
CA SER A 93 7.00 4.09 0.65
C SER A 93 7.96 3.37 1.57
N ALA A 94 8.28 3.94 2.74
CA ALA A 94 9.36 3.50 3.61
C ALA A 94 10.64 3.20 2.80
N PHE A 95 11.01 1.94 2.65
CA PHE A 95 12.18 1.51 1.88
C PHE A 95 11.82 0.98 0.48
N GLY A 96 10.58 1.21 0.01
CA GLY A 96 10.12 0.90 -1.34
C GLY A 96 9.75 -0.55 -1.62
N VAL A 97 9.60 -1.41 -0.59
CA VAL A 97 9.29 -2.83 -0.83
C VAL A 97 7.87 -3.01 -1.39
N SER A 98 6.87 -2.36 -0.81
CA SER A 98 5.50 -2.31 -1.33
C SER A 98 5.47 -1.71 -2.73
N GLY A 99 6.15 -0.58 -2.93
CA GLY A 99 6.29 0.08 -4.22
C GLY A 99 6.90 -0.80 -5.31
N MET A 100 7.91 -1.62 -4.97
CA MET A 100 8.46 -2.59 -5.92
C MET A 100 7.42 -3.63 -6.36
N TYR A 101 6.60 -4.15 -5.42
CA TYR A 101 5.55 -5.10 -5.77
C TYR A 101 4.45 -4.48 -6.63
N LEU A 102 3.97 -3.29 -6.26
CA LEU A 102 2.95 -2.55 -7.01
C LEU A 102 3.44 -2.22 -8.42
N SER A 103 4.61 -1.56 -8.52
CA SER A 103 5.09 -1.03 -9.80
C SER A 103 5.60 -2.10 -10.76
N SER A 104 6.20 -3.18 -10.25
CA SER A 104 6.70 -4.28 -11.12
C SER A 104 5.61 -5.08 -11.80
N ALA A 105 4.37 -5.00 -11.33
CA ALA A 105 3.21 -5.64 -11.93
C ALA A 105 2.47 -4.72 -12.93
N LEU A 106 2.83 -3.44 -13.03
CA LEU A 106 2.24 -2.51 -14.00
C LEU A 106 2.63 -2.87 -15.43
N ARG A 107 1.64 -3.01 -16.30
CA ARG A 107 1.84 -3.22 -17.74
C ARG A 107 2.04 -1.92 -18.49
N GLN A 108 1.22 -0.91 -18.22
CA GLN A 108 1.24 0.38 -18.90
C GLN A 108 0.97 1.59 -17.98
N GLY A 109 0.54 1.37 -16.74
CA GLY A 109 0.23 2.41 -15.77
C GLY A 109 1.48 3.07 -15.17
N TRP A 110 1.25 4.03 -14.26
CA TRP A 110 2.27 4.78 -13.54
C TRP A 110 1.99 4.78 -12.04
N MET A 111 3.02 4.64 -11.23
CA MET A 111 2.93 4.70 -9.77
C MET A 111 3.44 6.05 -9.26
N TYR A 112 2.67 6.65 -8.36
CA TYR A 112 3.04 7.83 -7.60
C TYR A 112 3.18 7.44 -6.14
N SER A 113 4.36 7.63 -5.57
CA SER A 113 4.68 7.22 -4.21
C SER A 113 5.21 8.40 -3.41
N PHE A 114 4.94 8.42 -2.10
CA PHE A 114 5.28 9.51 -1.21
C PHE A 114 6.02 8.99 0.00
N GLU A 115 7.12 9.65 0.37
CA GLU A 115 7.88 9.33 1.57
C GLU A 115 8.36 10.60 2.26
N ILE A 116 7.95 10.78 3.51
CA ILE A 116 8.25 11.98 4.29
C ILE A 116 9.69 11.97 4.85
N ASN A 117 10.30 10.80 5.02
CA ASN A 117 11.66 10.66 5.49
C ASN A 117 12.64 10.69 4.31
N PRO A 118 13.44 11.75 4.13
CA PRO A 118 14.31 11.89 2.96
C PRO A 118 15.30 10.73 2.81
N SER A 119 15.87 10.25 3.92
CA SER A 119 16.85 9.15 3.88
C SER A 119 16.21 7.81 3.51
N TRP A 120 14.94 7.60 3.86
CA TRP A 120 14.19 6.42 3.44
C TRP A 120 13.77 6.53 1.98
N ALA A 121 13.35 7.73 1.54
CA ALA A 121 13.00 8.02 0.15
C ALA A 121 14.15 7.71 -0.81
N ASP A 122 15.40 8.04 -0.46
CA ASP A 122 16.57 7.71 -1.27
C ASP A 122 16.80 6.20 -1.42
N ILE A 123 16.50 5.44 -0.36
CA ILE A 123 16.54 3.98 -0.39
C ILE A 123 15.38 3.42 -1.23
N ALA A 124 14.17 3.95 -1.03
CA ALA A 124 12.99 3.55 -1.77
C ALA A 124 13.15 3.79 -3.27
N GLU A 125 13.63 4.96 -3.66
CA GLU A 125 13.89 5.31 -5.07
C GLU A 125 14.85 4.32 -5.72
N ARG A 126 15.98 4.03 -5.09
CA ARG A 126 16.94 3.04 -5.58
C ARG A 126 16.32 1.65 -5.73
N ASN A 127 15.54 1.22 -4.73
CA ASN A 127 14.91 -0.09 -4.73
C ASN A 127 13.84 -0.20 -5.82
N ILE A 128 12.93 0.77 -5.92
CA ILE A 128 11.86 0.76 -6.93
C ILE A 128 12.46 0.81 -8.34
N LYS A 129 13.47 1.67 -8.56
CA LYS A 129 14.17 1.79 -9.84
C LYS A 129 14.83 0.49 -10.30
N SER A 130 15.16 -0.41 -9.39
CA SER A 130 15.74 -1.72 -9.74
C SER A 130 14.74 -2.66 -10.43
N VAL A 131 13.44 -2.38 -10.35
CA VAL A 131 12.39 -3.24 -10.91
C VAL A 131 11.55 -2.55 -11.99
N THR A 132 11.51 -1.21 -12.03
CA THR A 132 10.70 -0.44 -12.98
C THR A 132 11.20 0.99 -13.14
N ASP A 133 10.89 1.62 -14.31
CA ASP A 133 10.99 3.06 -14.53
C ASP A 133 9.63 3.76 -14.50
N ARG A 134 8.52 3.02 -14.24
CA ARG A 134 7.14 3.54 -14.27
C ARG A 134 6.70 4.05 -12.91
N TYR A 135 7.46 4.97 -12.31
CA TYR A 135 7.14 5.54 -11.01
C TYR A 135 7.64 6.98 -10.87
N THR A 136 7.01 7.69 -9.96
CA THR A 136 7.46 8.97 -9.42
C THR A 136 7.45 8.87 -7.91
N LEU A 137 8.59 9.13 -7.26
CA LEU A 137 8.70 9.21 -5.81
C LEU A 137 8.81 10.67 -5.38
N THR A 138 7.86 11.13 -4.60
CA THR A 138 7.84 12.47 -4.01
C THR A 138 8.37 12.42 -2.58
N ARG A 139 9.37 13.27 -2.28
CA ARG A 139 9.91 13.46 -0.92
C ARG A 139 9.04 14.46 -0.17
N GLY A 140 8.08 13.97 0.58
CA GLY A 140 7.11 14.78 1.30
C GLY A 140 5.85 14.00 1.67
N ALA A 141 4.98 14.66 2.42
CA ALA A 141 3.67 14.09 2.75
C ALA A 141 2.74 14.15 1.54
N PHE A 142 1.91 13.12 1.37
CA PHE A 142 0.89 13.10 0.31
C PHE A 142 -0.01 14.33 0.35
N GLU A 143 -0.42 14.74 1.54
CA GLU A 143 -1.36 15.83 1.78
C GLU A 143 -0.87 17.16 1.20
N ASP A 144 0.44 17.36 1.12
CA ASP A 144 1.07 18.58 0.59
C ASP A 144 1.28 18.53 -0.93
N HIS A 145 1.21 17.34 -1.52
CA HIS A 145 1.56 17.06 -2.92
C HIS A 145 0.42 16.44 -3.73
N VAL A 146 -0.79 16.45 -3.19
CA VAL A 146 -1.96 15.85 -3.85
C VAL A 146 -2.23 16.43 -5.25
N GLY A 147 -1.84 17.67 -5.50
CA GLY A 147 -1.96 18.33 -6.80
C GLY A 147 -0.99 17.80 -7.88
N ASP A 148 0.05 17.06 -7.47
CA ASP A 148 1.09 16.56 -8.36
C ASP A 148 0.71 15.23 -9.03
N ILE A 149 -0.39 14.60 -8.58
CA ILE A 149 -0.90 13.35 -9.15
C ILE A 149 -2.14 13.59 -10.02
N PRO A 150 -2.30 12.84 -11.12
CA PRO A 150 -3.53 12.86 -11.91
C PRO A 150 -4.75 12.41 -11.11
N ASP A 151 -5.94 12.87 -11.51
CA ASP A 151 -7.20 12.30 -11.07
C ASP A 151 -7.46 10.93 -11.71
N SER A 152 -8.51 10.26 -11.28
CA SER A 152 -8.88 8.89 -11.71
C SER A 152 -7.90 7.81 -11.24
N ILE A 153 -7.60 7.84 -9.94
CA ILE A 153 -6.73 6.84 -9.30
C ILE A 153 -7.45 5.49 -9.26
N ASP A 154 -6.85 4.46 -9.87
CA ASP A 154 -7.44 3.12 -9.95
C ASP A 154 -7.16 2.27 -8.72
N LEU A 155 -5.97 2.45 -8.13
CA LEU A 155 -5.52 1.68 -6.97
C LEU A 155 -4.69 2.57 -6.05
N ALA A 156 -5.00 2.54 -4.75
CA ALA A 156 -4.19 3.23 -3.76
C ALA A 156 -3.82 2.30 -2.60
N LEU A 157 -2.63 2.53 -2.01
CA LEU A 157 -2.17 1.96 -0.76
C LEU A 157 -1.94 3.08 0.26
N VAL A 158 -2.67 3.04 1.36
CA VAL A 158 -2.53 3.95 2.50
C VAL A 158 -1.75 3.22 3.59
N ASP A 159 -0.46 3.52 3.71
CA ASP A 159 0.50 2.86 4.62
C ASP A 159 1.48 3.89 5.23
N GLY A 160 0.94 4.99 5.73
CA GLY A 160 1.73 6.07 6.30
C GLY A 160 1.71 6.08 7.83
N ILE A 161 1.10 7.11 8.44
CA ILE A 161 0.96 7.25 9.88
C ILE A 161 -0.34 6.60 10.35
N HIS A 162 -0.22 5.55 11.19
CA HIS A 162 -1.34 4.71 11.63
C HIS A 162 -2.09 5.34 12.81
N THR A 163 -2.77 6.48 12.55
CA THR A 163 -3.70 7.11 13.49
C THR A 163 -5.03 7.38 12.79
N ARG A 164 -6.12 7.40 13.57
CA ARG A 164 -7.46 7.67 13.06
C ARG A 164 -7.51 8.96 12.23
N ASP A 165 -6.95 10.03 12.77
CA ASP A 165 -7.04 11.36 12.15
C ASP A 165 -6.31 11.41 10.81
N PHE A 166 -5.10 10.81 10.72
CA PHE A 166 -4.35 10.75 9.47
C PHE A 166 -5.08 9.91 8.42
N VAL A 167 -5.49 8.69 8.76
CA VAL A 167 -6.15 7.79 7.80
C VAL A 167 -7.49 8.36 7.33
N THR A 168 -8.28 8.95 8.24
CA THR A 168 -9.54 9.60 7.88
C THR A 168 -9.32 10.80 6.95
N ARG A 169 -8.31 11.64 7.23
CA ARG A 169 -7.96 12.77 6.37
C ARG A 169 -7.47 12.29 5.00
N GLN A 170 -6.61 11.28 4.96
CA GLN A 170 -6.12 10.72 3.70
C GLN A 170 -7.26 10.12 2.87
N TRP A 171 -8.22 9.43 3.50
CA TRP A 171 -9.42 8.95 2.85
C TRP A 171 -10.25 10.09 2.24
N GLN A 172 -10.47 11.17 3.00
CA GLN A 172 -11.24 12.33 2.53
C GLN A 172 -10.59 13.02 1.32
N ILE A 173 -9.26 13.08 1.26
CA ILE A 173 -8.52 13.67 0.15
C ILE A 173 -8.51 12.70 -1.06
N LEU A 174 -8.31 11.41 -0.82
CA LEU A 174 -8.14 10.37 -1.83
C LEU A 174 -9.45 10.02 -2.53
N LYS A 175 -10.54 9.81 -1.74
CA LYS A 175 -11.82 9.31 -2.26
C LYS A 175 -12.37 10.09 -3.47
N PRO A 176 -12.43 11.43 -3.46
CA PRO A 176 -12.97 12.19 -4.60
C PRO A 176 -12.08 12.12 -5.85
N ARG A 177 -10.87 11.61 -5.74
CA ARG A 177 -9.91 11.46 -6.85
C ARG A 177 -9.84 10.04 -7.40
N MET A 178 -10.54 9.10 -6.77
CA MET A 178 -10.58 7.72 -7.24
C MET A 178 -11.37 7.58 -8.52
N ALA A 179 -10.93 6.70 -9.39
CA ALA A 179 -11.70 6.28 -10.57
C ALA A 179 -12.96 5.50 -10.12
N PRO A 180 -14.04 5.53 -10.94
CA PRO A 180 -15.15 4.61 -10.73
C PRO A 180 -14.68 3.16 -10.62
N GLY A 181 -15.12 2.46 -9.60
CA GLY A 181 -14.65 1.10 -9.31
C GLY A 181 -13.22 1.03 -8.77
N GLY A 182 -12.59 2.15 -8.41
CA GLY A 182 -11.25 2.17 -7.84
C GLY A 182 -11.15 1.43 -6.52
N CYS A 183 -9.94 0.94 -6.18
CA CYS A 183 -9.66 0.20 -4.95
C CYS A 183 -8.70 0.93 -4.04
N VAL A 184 -8.91 0.82 -2.73
CA VAL A 184 -7.99 1.33 -1.72
C VAL A 184 -7.63 0.25 -0.71
N LEU A 185 -6.34 0.08 -0.49
CA LEU A 185 -5.76 -0.74 0.57
C LEU A 185 -5.39 0.16 1.75
N PHE A 186 -5.67 -0.29 2.96
CA PHE A 186 -5.26 0.34 4.23
C PHE A 186 -4.43 -0.66 5.02
N ASP A 187 -3.16 -0.33 5.32
CA ASP A 187 -2.35 -1.19 6.19
C ASP A 187 -2.64 -0.93 7.67
N ASP A 188 -2.34 -1.92 8.48
CA ASP A 188 -2.40 -1.86 9.94
C ASP A 188 -3.77 -1.41 10.50
N ILE A 189 -4.89 -1.85 9.90
CA ILE A 189 -6.27 -1.52 10.36
C ILE A 189 -6.55 -1.98 11.79
N ASP A 190 -5.75 -2.88 12.35
CA ASP A 190 -5.82 -3.42 13.71
C ASP A 190 -4.73 -2.89 14.65
N PHE A 191 -3.88 -1.94 14.18
CA PHE A 191 -2.72 -1.44 14.92
C PHE A 191 -3.09 -0.83 16.28
N ASN A 192 -4.20 -0.09 16.35
CA ASN A 192 -4.75 0.50 17.58
C ASN A 192 -6.26 0.70 17.44
N PRO A 193 -6.99 1.00 18.55
CA PRO A 193 -8.43 1.21 18.51
C PRO A 193 -8.89 2.27 17.50
N GLY A 194 -8.13 3.38 17.36
CA GLY A 194 -8.46 4.47 16.43
C GLY A 194 -8.37 4.01 14.96
N MET A 195 -7.40 3.17 14.60
CA MET A 195 -7.33 2.57 13.26
C MET A 195 -8.54 1.68 12.99
N GLY A 196 -8.96 0.88 13.97
CA GLY A 196 -10.17 0.07 13.85
C GLY A 196 -11.46 0.90 13.73
N GLU A 197 -11.51 2.10 14.33
CA GLU A 197 -12.62 3.05 14.14
C GLU A 197 -12.60 3.65 12.74
N ALA A 198 -11.46 4.17 12.26
CA ALA A 198 -11.31 4.69 10.91
C ALA A 198 -11.71 3.63 9.86
N TRP A 199 -11.29 2.39 10.05
CA TRP A 199 -11.65 1.29 9.16
C TRP A 199 -13.17 1.04 9.11
N ARG A 200 -13.84 1.05 10.26
CA ARG A 200 -15.32 0.91 10.31
C ARG A 200 -16.03 2.06 9.61
N ASP A 201 -15.56 3.31 9.83
CA ASP A 201 -16.13 4.51 9.20
C ASP A 201 -15.96 4.45 7.68
N ILE A 202 -14.80 4.04 7.18
CA ILE A 202 -14.53 3.84 5.75
C ILE A 202 -15.44 2.74 5.16
N CYS A 203 -15.58 1.61 5.86
CA CYS A 203 -16.47 0.55 5.41
C CYS A 203 -17.95 0.98 5.37
N ALA A 204 -18.37 1.90 6.23
CA ALA A 204 -19.73 2.43 6.28
C ALA A 204 -20.03 3.45 5.17
N ASP A 205 -19.01 3.98 4.52
CA ASP A 205 -19.17 4.95 3.44
C ASP A 205 -20.11 4.42 2.36
N PRO A 206 -21.12 5.21 1.91
CA PRO A 206 -22.10 4.76 0.93
C PRO A 206 -21.52 4.43 -0.45
N ASP A 207 -20.42 5.02 -0.83
CA ASP A 207 -19.77 4.76 -2.12
C ASP A 207 -18.92 3.48 -2.09
N VAL A 208 -18.68 2.88 -0.92
CA VAL A 208 -17.98 1.61 -0.79
C VAL A 208 -18.94 0.45 -1.05
N VAL A 209 -18.73 -0.26 -2.15
CA VAL A 209 -19.53 -1.43 -2.56
C VAL A 209 -18.93 -2.75 -2.15
N GLY A 210 -17.60 -2.81 -1.98
CA GLY A 210 -16.86 -3.96 -1.49
C GLY A 210 -15.93 -3.59 -0.36
N ALA A 211 -15.89 -4.41 0.72
CA ALA A 211 -14.98 -4.22 1.85
C ALA A 211 -14.60 -5.56 2.46
N VAL A 212 -13.31 -5.81 2.63
CA VAL A 212 -12.77 -7.06 3.20
C VAL A 212 -11.54 -6.80 4.06
N GLU A 213 -11.50 -7.43 5.22
CA GLU A 213 -10.28 -7.53 6.04
C GLU A 213 -9.46 -8.73 5.57
N VAL A 214 -8.19 -8.51 5.26
CA VAL A 214 -7.28 -9.55 4.79
C VAL A 214 -6.26 -9.85 5.89
N SER A 215 -6.31 -11.07 6.42
CA SER A 215 -5.41 -11.58 7.46
C SER A 215 -5.35 -10.64 8.69
N LYS A 216 -6.47 -10.03 9.04
CA LYS A 216 -6.72 -9.08 10.15
C LYS A 216 -5.97 -7.75 10.04
N ARG A 217 -4.94 -7.66 9.23
CA ARG A 217 -4.05 -6.50 9.14
C ARG A 217 -4.42 -5.51 8.04
N LEU A 218 -4.76 -6.01 6.85
CA LEU A 218 -5.08 -5.16 5.71
C LEU A 218 -6.58 -4.99 5.54
N GLY A 219 -7.03 -3.76 5.34
CA GLY A 219 -8.35 -3.45 4.80
C GLY A 219 -8.27 -3.22 3.29
N LEU A 220 -9.21 -3.77 2.54
CA LEU A 220 -9.36 -3.50 1.11
C LEU A 220 -10.79 -3.09 0.84
N VAL A 221 -10.98 -1.92 0.23
CA VAL A 221 -12.28 -1.43 -0.22
C VAL A 221 -12.30 -1.22 -1.74
N GLU A 222 -13.49 -1.33 -2.33
CA GLU A 222 -13.77 -0.96 -3.72
C GLU A 222 -14.93 0.02 -3.75
N LEU A 223 -14.77 1.09 -4.51
CA LEU A 223 -15.78 2.11 -4.71
C LEU A 223 -16.78 1.70 -5.80
N ALA A 224 -17.96 2.33 -5.80
CA ALA A 224 -18.94 2.19 -6.87
C ALA A 224 -18.37 2.57 -8.23
N SER A 225 -18.87 1.92 -9.31
CA SER A 225 -18.53 2.21 -10.71
C SER A 225 -19.35 3.34 -11.27
#